data_167fa1842820712aa977b56e99777af7
#
_entry.id   167fa1842820712aa977b56e99777af7
#
_cell.length_a   1.000
_cell.length_b   1.000
_cell.length_c   1.000
_cell.angle_alpha   90.00
_cell.angle_beta   90.00
_cell.angle_gamma   90.00
#
_symmetry.space_group_name_H-M   'P 1'
#
loop_
_entity.id
_entity.type
_entity.pdbx_description
1 polymer ?
#
loop_
_entity_poly.entity_id
_entity_poly.type
_entity_poly.pdbx_seq_one_letter_code
_entity_poly.pdbx_strand_id
1 'polypeptide(L)'
;MEDVARIIKQLLIKEPFYGLFLMGLQRKDGTSIIDTAAVGIEGINPVLYVNLNFWGTLDDKMKIAILKHELNHILMGHLTSNWKYLNDEDHETLNEAQDCEINSFISELQVDPYCYPAVFNLENGKGTLYYYEEIKKRKKKGEGGTGNGSGSGSGRKTVDDHKFFGKAADLSDAEKQLIEQQIANNTKRTAEQVQRQCGNIPGQFQEYINDLFKVKDRIFNWKSYFRRSLGTMIDVELKKTKKRESVRFPGAAGSKHKRKAKVLIVVDTSGSISNKDLCDFFSEINHVYKAGTVVDIIEIDTQIQRQYAYNG
;
A
#
# COMPACT_ATOMS: atom_id res chain seq x y z
N MET A 1 27.10 1.79 16.36
CA MET A 1 26.51 1.39 15.04
C MET A 1 27.18 0.20 14.36
N GLU A 2 28.47 -0.02 14.54
CA GLU A 2 29.18 -1.19 13.97
C GLU A 2 28.64 -2.52 14.48
N ASP A 3 28.34 -2.61 15.79
CA ASP A 3 27.75 -3.82 16.38
C ASP A 3 26.32 -4.08 15.85
N VAL A 4 25.52 -3.06 15.63
CA VAL A 4 24.20 -3.20 14.97
C VAL A 4 24.37 -3.81 13.57
N ALA A 5 25.34 -3.32 12.78
CA ALA A 5 25.64 -3.86 11.45
C ALA A 5 26.13 -5.31 11.53
N ARG A 6 26.91 -5.68 12.56
CA ARG A 6 27.34 -7.06 12.80
C ARG A 6 26.13 -7.98 13.05
N ILE A 7 25.20 -7.57 13.89
CA ILE A 7 23.99 -8.35 14.19
C ILE A 7 23.10 -8.49 12.95
N ILE A 8 22.94 -7.43 12.16
CA ILE A 8 22.19 -7.51 10.90
C ILE A 8 22.83 -8.51 9.93
N LYS A 9 24.16 -8.59 9.85
CA LYS A 9 24.85 -9.61 9.04
C LYS A 9 24.59 -11.03 9.56
N GLN A 10 24.54 -11.22 10.88
CA GLN A 10 24.17 -12.53 11.45
C GLN A 10 22.72 -12.89 11.09
N LEU A 11 21.82 -11.91 11.20
CA LEU A 11 20.41 -12.09 10.84
C LEU A 11 20.25 -12.40 9.35
N LEU A 12 21.04 -11.77 8.49
CA LEU A 12 21.06 -12.04 7.04
C LEU A 12 21.36 -13.53 6.73
N ILE A 13 22.22 -14.16 7.52
CA ILE A 13 22.57 -15.56 7.33
C ILE A 13 21.48 -16.49 7.88
N LYS A 14 20.88 -16.16 9.02
CA LYS A 14 19.89 -17.00 9.68
C LYS A 14 18.48 -16.83 9.11
N GLU A 15 18.08 -15.61 8.89
CA GLU A 15 16.76 -15.20 8.42
C GLU A 15 16.91 -14.12 7.33
N PRO A 16 17.22 -14.51 6.08
CA PRO A 16 17.59 -13.59 5.00
C PRO A 16 16.59 -12.48 4.73
N PHE A 17 15.29 -12.73 4.92
CA PHE A 17 14.25 -11.74 4.73
C PHE A 17 14.42 -10.52 5.65
N TYR A 18 14.56 -10.76 6.95
CA TYR A 18 14.78 -9.69 7.92
C TYR A 18 16.11 -8.98 7.70
N GLY A 19 17.18 -9.75 7.47
CA GLY A 19 18.51 -9.19 7.25
C GLY A 19 18.60 -8.29 6.03
N LEU A 20 18.04 -8.72 4.89
CA LEU A 20 18.02 -7.92 3.66
C LEU A 20 17.18 -6.65 3.80
N PHE A 21 16.01 -6.75 4.43
CA PHE A 21 15.18 -5.58 4.66
C PHE A 21 15.88 -4.55 5.54
N LEU A 22 16.47 -4.98 6.67
CA LEU A 22 17.23 -4.12 7.59
C LEU A 22 18.47 -3.51 6.95
N MET A 23 19.11 -4.20 6.00
CA MET A 23 20.23 -3.64 5.25
C MET A 23 19.80 -2.45 4.39
N GLY A 24 18.59 -2.48 3.85
CA GLY A 24 18.01 -1.38 3.07
C GLY A 24 17.46 -0.23 3.91
N LEU A 25 17.34 -0.39 5.23
CA LEU A 25 16.79 0.61 6.12
C LEU A 25 17.88 1.61 6.57
N GLN A 26 17.51 2.90 6.64
CA GLN A 26 18.37 3.90 7.26
C GLN A 26 18.43 3.65 8.77
N ARG A 27 19.62 3.77 9.35
CA ARG A 27 19.87 3.52 10.78
C ARG A 27 20.58 4.71 11.40
N LYS A 28 20.11 5.12 12.57
CA LYS A 28 20.64 6.26 13.31
C LYS A 28 20.91 5.91 14.77
N ASP A 29 21.91 6.60 15.33
CA ASP A 29 22.15 6.58 16.77
C ASP A 29 21.03 7.37 17.46
N GLY A 30 20.28 6.70 18.30
CA GLY A 30 19.18 7.23 19.09
C GLY A 30 19.53 7.48 20.56
N THR A 31 20.79 7.33 20.97
CA THR A 31 21.22 7.33 22.39
C THR A 31 20.75 8.54 23.19
N SER A 32 20.62 9.70 22.56
CA SER A 32 20.15 10.95 23.19
C SER A 32 18.65 11.20 23.05
N ILE A 33 17.91 10.33 22.33
CA ILE A 33 16.54 10.61 21.91
C ILE A 33 15.57 9.58 22.49
N ILE A 34 15.98 8.31 22.55
CA ILE A 34 15.17 7.16 22.96
C ILE A 34 15.86 6.31 24.01
N ASP A 35 15.06 5.56 24.79
CA ASP A 35 15.59 4.73 25.87
C ASP A 35 16.07 3.35 25.38
N THR A 36 15.48 2.82 24.30
CA THR A 36 15.72 1.45 23.80
C THR A 36 16.09 1.43 22.30
N ALA A 37 15.22 0.92 21.47
CA ALA A 37 15.23 1.02 20.03
C ALA A 37 13.86 1.55 19.58
N ALA A 38 13.77 2.09 18.39
CA ALA A 38 12.51 2.54 17.82
C ALA A 38 12.60 2.66 16.31
N VAL A 39 11.48 2.43 15.63
CA VAL A 39 11.30 2.82 14.24
C VAL A 39 10.48 4.09 14.13
N GLY A 40 10.84 4.94 13.18
CA GLY A 40 10.16 6.20 12.92
C GLY A 40 10.18 6.54 11.45
N ILE A 41 9.61 7.71 11.11
CA ILE A 41 9.56 8.22 9.73
C ILE A 41 10.32 9.54 9.67
N GLU A 42 11.26 9.65 8.74
CA GLU A 42 11.89 10.91 8.36
C GLU A 42 11.57 11.27 6.92
N GLY A 43 10.78 12.31 6.73
CA GLY A 43 10.18 12.60 5.44
C GLY A 43 9.24 11.46 5.02
N ILE A 44 9.62 10.71 4.00
CA ILE A 44 8.85 9.54 3.52
C ILE A 44 9.57 8.21 3.80
N ASN A 45 10.73 8.24 4.46
CA ASN A 45 11.56 7.05 4.66
C ASN A 45 11.43 6.51 6.09
N PRO A 46 11.18 5.22 6.28
CA PRO A 46 11.29 4.60 7.58
C PRO A 46 12.76 4.53 8.02
N VAL A 47 13.01 4.84 9.30
CA VAL A 47 14.33 4.91 9.92
C VAL A 47 14.33 4.12 11.21
N LEU A 48 15.37 3.33 11.43
CA LEU A 48 15.62 2.62 12.68
C LEU A 48 16.56 3.43 13.57
N TYR A 49 16.11 3.75 14.76
CA TYR A 49 16.90 4.38 15.83
C TYR A 49 17.31 3.34 16.85
N VAL A 50 18.55 3.41 17.33
CA VAL A 50 19.05 2.48 18.35
C VAL A 50 19.80 3.27 19.42
N ASN A 51 19.39 3.13 20.69
CA ASN A 51 20.17 3.63 21.80
C ASN A 51 21.35 2.68 22.04
N LEU A 52 22.56 3.15 21.77
CA LEU A 52 23.78 2.33 21.83
C LEU A 52 24.14 1.92 23.26
N ASN A 53 23.75 2.71 24.28
CA ASN A 53 23.96 2.33 25.69
C ASN A 53 23.07 1.12 26.04
N PHE A 54 21.79 1.19 25.73
CA PHE A 54 20.88 0.07 25.93
C PHE A 54 21.32 -1.15 25.11
N TRP A 55 21.68 -0.95 23.84
CA TRP A 55 22.15 -2.00 22.94
C TRP A 55 23.37 -2.76 23.50
N GLY A 56 24.28 -2.06 24.17
CA GLY A 56 25.47 -2.64 24.80
C GLY A 56 25.16 -3.58 25.98
N THR A 57 23.97 -3.49 26.56
CA THR A 57 23.56 -4.34 27.70
C THR A 57 22.96 -5.67 27.28
N LEU A 58 22.66 -5.84 25.99
CA LEU A 58 21.92 -6.98 25.45
C LEU A 58 22.86 -8.07 24.92
N ASP A 59 22.42 -9.32 25.01
CA ASP A 59 23.05 -10.42 24.30
C ASP A 59 22.65 -10.44 22.80
N ASP A 60 23.34 -11.22 21.98
CA ASP A 60 23.10 -11.28 20.53
C ASP A 60 21.70 -11.80 20.18
N LYS A 61 21.11 -12.70 21.00
CA LYS A 61 19.76 -13.21 20.75
C LYS A 61 18.72 -12.14 20.96
N MET A 62 18.83 -11.38 22.06
CA MET A 62 17.93 -10.28 22.35
C MET A 62 18.08 -9.13 21.34
N LYS A 63 19.31 -8.85 20.91
CA LYS A 63 19.56 -7.87 19.81
C LYS A 63 18.84 -8.25 18.53
N ILE A 64 18.88 -9.53 18.14
CA ILE A 64 18.15 -10.05 16.97
C ILE A 64 16.65 -9.91 17.20
N ALA A 65 16.13 -10.28 18.35
CA ALA A 65 14.71 -10.21 18.68
C ALA A 65 14.19 -8.76 18.58
N ILE A 66 14.93 -7.79 19.12
CA ILE A 66 14.57 -6.37 19.05
C ILE A 66 14.59 -5.88 17.62
N LEU A 67 15.59 -6.20 16.80
CA LEU A 67 15.61 -5.80 15.39
C LEU A 67 14.42 -6.38 14.60
N LYS A 68 14.02 -7.62 14.91
CA LYS A 68 12.83 -8.23 14.31
C LYS A 68 11.56 -7.52 14.77
N HIS A 69 11.48 -7.16 16.05
CA HIS A 69 10.36 -6.43 16.63
C HIS A 69 10.17 -5.08 15.91
N GLU A 70 11.21 -4.26 15.87
CA GLU A 70 11.18 -2.95 15.20
C GLU A 70 10.78 -3.05 13.72
N LEU A 71 11.33 -4.04 13.02
CA LEU A 71 11.00 -4.24 11.62
C LEU A 71 9.54 -4.67 11.44
N ASN A 72 9.01 -5.46 12.35
CA ASN A 72 7.61 -5.89 12.29
C ASN A 72 6.64 -4.72 12.45
N HIS A 73 6.96 -3.68 13.24
CA HIS A 73 6.17 -2.45 13.27
C HIS A 73 6.05 -1.79 11.88
N ILE A 74 7.12 -1.83 11.09
CA ILE A 74 7.08 -1.32 9.70
C ILE A 74 6.22 -2.22 8.81
N LEU A 75 6.46 -3.54 8.87
CA LEU A 75 5.82 -4.51 7.97
C LEU A 75 4.32 -4.70 8.25
N MET A 76 3.90 -4.56 9.50
CA MET A 76 2.50 -4.65 9.92
C MET A 76 1.76 -3.30 9.79
N GLY A 77 2.44 -2.24 9.33
CA GLY A 77 1.84 -0.94 9.06
C GLY A 77 1.51 -0.11 10.29
N HIS A 78 2.11 -0.41 11.44
CA HIS A 78 1.85 0.32 12.70
C HIS A 78 2.22 1.80 12.60
N LEU A 79 3.24 2.15 11.80
CA LEU A 79 3.68 3.53 11.57
C LEU A 79 2.70 4.37 10.75
N THR A 80 1.90 3.75 9.89
CA THR A 80 1.00 4.45 8.95
C THR A 80 -0.47 4.35 9.34
N SER A 81 -0.79 3.50 10.31
CA SER A 81 -2.16 3.31 10.81
C SER A 81 -2.76 4.62 11.34
N ASN A 82 -4.03 4.84 11.02
CA ASN A 82 -4.71 6.09 11.36
C ASN A 82 -5.47 5.98 12.69
N TRP A 83 -4.79 6.29 13.80
CA TRP A 83 -5.33 6.24 15.16
C TRP A 83 -5.55 7.65 15.78
N LYS A 84 -5.75 8.68 14.94
CA LYS A 84 -5.88 10.10 15.38
C LYS A 84 -7.01 10.39 16.37
N TYR A 85 -7.99 9.50 16.45
CA TYR A 85 -9.18 9.66 17.32
C TYR A 85 -9.01 9.03 18.70
N LEU A 86 -7.84 8.45 19.00
CA LEU A 86 -7.57 7.88 20.31
C LEU A 86 -7.08 8.94 21.28
N ASN A 87 -7.49 8.84 22.57
CA ASN A 87 -6.91 9.61 23.67
C ASN A 87 -5.58 8.97 24.16
N ASP A 88 -4.89 9.65 25.09
CA ASP A 88 -3.58 9.17 25.58
C ASP A 88 -3.64 7.77 26.22
N GLU A 89 -4.69 7.47 26.99
CA GLU A 89 -4.87 6.13 27.60
C GLU A 89 -5.12 5.06 26.53
N ASP A 90 -5.85 5.42 25.48
CA ASP A 90 -6.09 4.54 24.34
C ASP A 90 -4.80 4.32 23.53
N HIS A 91 -3.90 5.31 23.43
CA HIS A 91 -2.60 5.16 22.79
C HIS A 91 -1.70 4.17 23.52
N GLU A 92 -1.65 4.20 24.87
CA GLU A 92 -0.90 3.21 25.65
C GLU A 92 -1.45 1.80 25.40
N THR A 93 -2.77 1.65 25.42
CA THR A 93 -3.41 0.36 25.14
C THR A 93 -3.17 -0.11 23.70
N LEU A 94 -3.11 0.81 22.74
CA LEU A 94 -2.78 0.49 21.37
C LEU A 94 -1.34 0.00 21.24
N ASN A 95 -0.39 0.66 21.88
CA ASN A 95 1.01 0.25 21.88
C ASN A 95 1.17 -1.18 22.47
N GLU A 96 0.52 -1.46 23.61
CA GLU A 96 0.49 -2.81 24.18
C GLU A 96 -0.11 -3.84 23.21
N ALA A 97 -1.15 -3.47 22.47
CA ALA A 97 -1.79 -4.34 21.51
C ALA A 97 -0.91 -4.62 20.27
N GLN A 98 -0.19 -3.61 19.80
CA GLN A 98 0.76 -3.74 18.71
C GLN A 98 1.94 -4.63 19.09
N ASP A 99 2.47 -4.42 20.30
CA ASP A 99 3.52 -5.28 20.87
C ASP A 99 3.05 -6.72 21.04
N CYS A 100 1.82 -6.94 21.52
CA CYS A 100 1.24 -8.28 21.61
C CYS A 100 1.16 -8.99 20.26
N GLU A 101 0.75 -8.26 19.21
CA GLU A 101 0.72 -8.81 17.86
C GLU A 101 2.12 -9.25 17.41
N ILE A 102 3.11 -8.38 17.53
CA ILE A 102 4.48 -8.65 17.10
C ILE A 102 5.11 -9.76 17.94
N ASN A 103 5.02 -9.65 19.27
CA ASN A 103 5.68 -10.57 20.19
C ASN A 103 5.04 -11.96 20.19
N SER A 104 3.83 -12.11 19.63
CA SER A 104 3.25 -13.43 19.38
C SER A 104 4.08 -14.29 18.42
N PHE A 105 4.96 -13.67 17.61
CA PHE A 105 5.84 -14.32 16.64
C PHE A 105 7.33 -14.34 17.04
N ILE A 106 7.70 -13.72 18.18
CA ILE A 106 9.08 -13.60 18.64
C ILE A 106 9.20 -14.23 20.02
N SER A 107 9.64 -15.48 20.06
CA SER A 107 9.71 -16.28 21.31
C SER A 107 10.60 -15.66 22.38
N GLU A 108 11.66 -14.99 21.99
CA GLU A 108 12.61 -14.33 22.89
C GLU A 108 11.99 -13.15 23.66
N LEU A 109 10.89 -12.58 23.15
CA LEU A 109 10.16 -11.47 23.77
C LEU A 109 8.89 -11.93 24.52
N GLN A 110 8.62 -13.24 24.58
CA GLN A 110 7.51 -13.81 25.36
C GLN A 110 7.93 -14.09 26.81
N VAL A 111 8.60 -13.13 27.44
CA VAL A 111 9.09 -13.20 28.82
C VAL A 111 8.87 -11.84 29.50
N ASP A 112 8.69 -11.86 30.85
CA ASP A 112 8.64 -10.61 31.60
C ASP A 112 9.97 -9.83 31.47
N PRO A 113 9.94 -8.49 31.38
CA PRO A 113 8.79 -7.58 31.57
C PRO A 113 8.06 -7.17 30.26
N TYR A 114 8.25 -7.87 29.14
CA TYR A 114 7.72 -7.48 27.86
C TYR A 114 6.21 -7.70 27.72
N CYS A 115 5.60 -7.01 26.75
CA CYS A 115 4.21 -7.12 26.42
C CYS A 115 4.00 -8.27 25.42
N TYR A 116 3.29 -9.32 25.79
CA TYR A 116 2.95 -10.44 24.91
C TYR A 116 1.57 -11.03 25.28
N PRO A 117 0.89 -11.75 24.37
CA PRO A 117 -0.51 -12.12 24.58
C PRO A 117 -0.82 -12.92 25.84
N ALA A 118 0.05 -13.86 26.21
CA ALA A 118 -0.18 -14.71 27.40
C ALA A 118 -0.24 -13.92 28.71
N VAL A 119 0.39 -12.76 28.78
CA VAL A 119 0.32 -11.84 29.91
C VAL A 119 -1.11 -11.36 30.18
N PHE A 120 -1.86 -11.21 29.13
CA PHE A 120 -3.28 -10.84 29.17
C PHE A 120 -4.20 -12.06 29.07
N ASN A 121 -3.70 -13.28 29.19
CA ASN A 121 -4.43 -14.53 28.93
C ASN A 121 -5.13 -14.51 27.56
N LEU A 122 -4.43 -14.06 26.53
CA LEU A 122 -4.91 -14.00 25.14
C LEU A 122 -4.14 -15.01 24.29
N GLU A 123 -4.78 -15.43 23.18
CA GLU A 123 -4.17 -16.35 22.22
C GLU A 123 -3.13 -15.61 21.35
N ASN A 124 -2.07 -16.32 20.94
CA ASN A 124 -1.09 -15.81 19.98
C ASN A 124 -1.66 -15.73 18.55
N GLY A 125 -1.05 -14.88 17.71
CA GLY A 125 -1.33 -14.81 16.28
C GLY A 125 -2.63 -14.09 15.89
N LYS A 126 -3.12 -13.23 16.78
CA LYS A 126 -4.26 -12.33 16.46
C LYS A 126 -3.74 -10.95 16.04
N GLY A 127 -4.59 -10.16 15.37
CA GLY A 127 -4.23 -8.81 14.92
C GLY A 127 -4.39 -7.74 16.01
N THR A 128 -3.78 -6.58 15.78
CA THR A 128 -3.77 -5.41 16.69
C THR A 128 -5.17 -5.06 17.21
N LEU A 129 -6.18 -5.00 16.34
CA LEU A 129 -7.55 -4.62 16.76
C LEU A 129 -8.12 -5.58 17.80
N TYR A 130 -7.92 -6.88 17.61
CA TYR A 130 -8.36 -7.89 18.59
C TYR A 130 -7.70 -7.65 19.94
N TYR A 131 -6.38 -7.50 19.98
CA TYR A 131 -5.65 -7.27 21.23
C TYR A 131 -6.06 -5.96 21.89
N TYR A 132 -6.22 -4.89 21.11
CA TYR A 132 -6.67 -3.59 21.60
C TYR A 132 -8.03 -3.67 22.29
N GLU A 133 -9.01 -4.29 21.66
CA GLU A 133 -10.35 -4.43 22.24
C GLU A 133 -10.34 -5.28 23.51
N GLU A 134 -9.60 -6.39 23.53
CA GLU A 134 -9.55 -7.30 24.67
C GLU A 134 -8.77 -6.69 25.85
N ILE A 135 -7.65 -6.03 25.60
CA ILE A 135 -6.88 -5.34 26.65
C ILE A 135 -7.70 -4.18 27.23
N LYS A 136 -8.35 -3.39 26.38
CA LYS A 136 -9.23 -2.30 26.81
C LYS A 136 -10.39 -2.76 27.69
N LYS A 137 -11.04 -3.89 27.33
CA LYS A 137 -12.09 -4.50 28.15
C LYS A 137 -11.58 -4.92 29.54
N ARG A 138 -10.37 -5.46 29.63
CA ARG A 138 -9.76 -5.93 30.89
C ARG A 138 -9.31 -4.77 31.77
N LYS A 139 -8.69 -3.73 31.18
CA LYS A 139 -8.36 -2.50 31.91
C LYS A 139 -9.61 -1.87 32.54
N LYS A 140 -10.74 -1.83 31.84
CA LYS A 140 -12.03 -1.32 32.36
C LYS A 140 -12.63 -2.18 33.46
N LYS A 141 -12.39 -3.49 33.49
CA LYS A 141 -12.88 -4.40 34.54
C LYS A 141 -11.98 -4.46 35.78
N GLY A 142 -10.87 -3.73 35.80
CA GLY A 142 -9.89 -3.77 36.89
C GLY A 142 -9.08 -5.08 36.93
N GLU A 143 -9.18 -5.94 35.94
CA GLU A 143 -8.45 -7.21 35.79
C GLU A 143 -7.09 -7.02 35.11
N GLY A 144 -6.57 -5.81 35.08
CA GLY A 144 -5.27 -5.47 34.52
C GLY A 144 -4.15 -6.13 35.33
N GLY A 145 -3.67 -7.27 34.83
CA GLY A 145 -2.45 -7.98 35.19
C GLY A 145 -2.08 -8.00 36.68
N THR A 146 -2.33 -9.14 37.36
CA THR A 146 -1.78 -9.42 38.68
C THR A 146 -0.25 -9.50 38.65
N GLY A 147 0.41 -8.36 38.74
CA GLY A 147 1.80 -8.21 39.14
C GLY A 147 1.84 -7.47 40.46
N ASN A 148 2.10 -8.18 41.56
CA ASN A 148 2.20 -7.65 42.90
C ASN A 148 3.40 -6.68 42.98
N GLY A 149 3.15 -5.37 42.94
CA GLY A 149 4.17 -4.32 43.03
C GLY A 149 3.54 -2.96 43.25
N SER A 150 3.45 -2.54 44.53
CA SER A 150 3.04 -1.21 44.96
C SER A 150 4.01 -0.16 44.40
N GLY A 151 3.57 0.64 43.40
CA GLY A 151 4.37 1.74 42.87
C GLY A 151 3.63 2.45 41.73
N SER A 152 3.38 3.71 41.96
CA SER A 152 2.82 4.68 41.00
C SER A 152 3.43 4.56 39.60
N GLY A 153 2.60 4.34 38.56
CA GLY A 153 3.00 4.43 37.17
C GLY A 153 3.68 3.18 36.61
N SER A 154 3.05 2.00 36.71
CA SER A 154 3.60 0.78 36.14
C SER A 154 2.89 0.40 34.85
N GLY A 155 3.17 1.13 33.79
CA GLY A 155 3.11 0.57 32.43
C GLY A 155 4.17 -0.52 32.31
N ARG A 156 3.84 -1.71 31.75
CA ARG A 156 4.84 -2.70 31.39
C ARG A 156 5.85 -2.08 30.43
N LYS A 157 7.12 -2.52 30.58
CA LYS A 157 8.15 -2.05 29.65
C LYS A 157 7.78 -2.52 28.24
N THR A 158 7.40 -1.59 27.40
CA THR A 158 7.43 -1.79 25.97
C THR A 158 8.89 -1.94 25.54
N VAL A 159 9.15 -2.82 24.57
CA VAL A 159 10.50 -3.05 24.05
C VAL A 159 10.98 -1.81 23.30
N ASP A 160 10.04 -1.07 22.80
CA ASP A 160 10.23 0.05 21.89
C ASP A 160 9.81 1.38 22.57
N ASP A 161 10.38 2.48 22.07
CA ASP A 161 10.03 3.82 22.49
C ASP A 161 9.11 4.45 21.41
N HIS A 162 7.79 4.23 21.54
CA HIS A 162 6.76 4.70 20.60
C HIS A 162 6.68 6.25 20.42
N LYS A 163 7.63 7.01 20.96
CA LYS A 163 7.69 8.49 20.82
C LYS A 163 7.64 8.98 19.36
N PHE A 164 8.06 8.14 18.41
CA PHE A 164 8.04 8.51 17.00
C PHE A 164 6.71 8.22 16.30
N PHE A 165 5.82 7.40 16.87
CA PHE A 165 4.52 7.10 16.27
C PHE A 165 3.58 8.32 16.30
N GLY A 166 3.70 9.20 17.31
CA GLY A 166 2.96 10.46 17.37
C GLY A 166 3.24 11.39 16.17
N LYS A 167 4.47 11.41 15.66
CA LYS A 167 4.83 12.22 14.49
C LYS A 167 4.20 11.70 13.19
N ALA A 168 3.94 10.40 13.10
CA ALA A 168 3.25 9.81 11.96
C ALA A 168 1.76 10.17 11.91
N ALA A 169 1.16 10.57 13.06
CA ALA A 169 -0.22 11.04 13.12
C ALA A 169 -0.42 12.38 12.37
N ASP A 170 0.62 13.21 12.30
CA ASP A 170 0.58 14.54 11.66
C ASP A 170 0.74 14.48 10.13
N LEU A 171 1.09 13.32 9.57
CA LEU A 171 1.25 13.15 8.13
C LEU A 171 -0.10 13.21 7.41
N SER A 172 -0.09 13.83 6.24
CA SER A 172 -1.23 13.83 5.32
C SER A 172 -1.50 12.42 4.79
N ASP A 173 -2.73 12.16 4.35
CA ASP A 173 -3.10 10.86 3.77
C ASP A 173 -2.27 10.53 2.51
N ALA A 174 -1.87 11.55 1.74
CA ALA A 174 -1.00 11.37 0.58
C ALA A 174 0.43 10.93 0.99
N GLU A 175 0.99 11.52 2.03
CA GLU A 175 2.31 11.12 2.56
C GLU A 175 2.27 9.71 3.13
N LYS A 176 1.22 9.34 3.86
CA LYS A 176 1.02 7.97 4.37
C LYS A 176 0.98 6.96 3.23
N GLN A 177 0.22 7.24 2.17
CA GLN A 177 0.17 6.37 0.98
C GLN A 177 1.53 6.23 0.30
N LEU A 178 2.33 7.29 0.21
CA LEU A 178 3.68 7.22 -0.35
C LEU A 178 4.60 6.35 0.50
N ILE A 179 4.52 6.46 1.83
CA ILE A 179 5.29 5.65 2.77
C ILE A 179 4.89 4.17 2.63
N GLU A 180 3.60 3.87 2.64
CA GLU A 180 3.08 2.50 2.45
C GLU A 180 3.53 1.91 1.12
N GLN A 181 3.46 2.68 0.04
CA GLN A 181 3.93 2.24 -1.27
C GLN A 181 5.44 1.97 -1.28
N GLN A 182 6.21 2.77 -0.57
CA GLN A 182 7.67 2.59 -0.46
C GLN A 182 8.00 1.34 0.37
N ILE A 183 7.32 1.12 1.49
CA ILE A 183 7.44 -0.09 2.31
C ILE A 183 7.06 -1.32 1.47
N ALA A 184 5.94 -1.28 0.76
CA ALA A 184 5.47 -2.36 -0.11
C ALA A 184 6.49 -2.70 -1.21
N ASN A 185 7.07 -1.67 -1.86
CA ASN A 185 8.10 -1.87 -2.89
C ASN A 185 9.38 -2.49 -2.30
N ASN A 186 9.81 -2.04 -1.13
CA ASN A 186 10.98 -2.60 -0.45
C ASN A 186 10.73 -4.05 -0.02
N THR A 187 9.55 -4.34 0.53
CA THR A 187 9.13 -5.70 0.90
C THR A 187 9.14 -6.62 -0.31
N LYS A 188 8.56 -6.17 -1.42
CA LYS A 188 8.52 -6.93 -2.67
C LYS A 188 9.93 -7.25 -3.19
N ARG A 189 10.80 -6.24 -3.28
CA ARG A 189 12.20 -6.44 -3.72
C ARG A 189 12.96 -7.41 -2.82
N THR A 190 12.78 -7.27 -1.50
CA THR A 190 13.40 -8.16 -0.52
C THR A 190 12.91 -9.60 -0.69
N ALA A 191 11.59 -9.79 -0.83
CA ALA A 191 10.99 -11.11 -1.04
C ALA A 191 11.48 -11.76 -2.34
N GLU A 192 11.53 -11.01 -3.45
CA GLU A 192 12.10 -11.50 -4.73
C GLU A 192 13.56 -11.93 -4.58
N GLN A 193 14.36 -11.15 -3.86
CA GLN A 193 15.76 -11.47 -3.65
C GLN A 193 15.94 -12.74 -2.79
N VAL A 194 15.14 -12.86 -1.73
CA VAL A 194 15.14 -14.06 -0.86
C VAL A 194 14.72 -15.30 -1.64
N GLN A 195 13.65 -15.22 -2.43
CA GLN A 195 13.18 -16.34 -3.26
C GLN A 195 14.25 -16.80 -4.28
N ARG A 196 14.96 -15.86 -4.91
CA ARG A 196 16.07 -16.18 -5.84
C ARG A 196 17.24 -16.88 -5.15
N GLN A 197 17.46 -16.61 -3.87
CA GLN A 197 18.54 -17.19 -3.07
C GLN A 197 18.10 -18.46 -2.31
N CYS A 198 16.91 -19.02 -2.62
CA CYS A 198 16.32 -20.16 -1.93
C CYS A 198 16.15 -19.96 -0.41
N GLY A 199 15.94 -18.70 0.01
CA GLY A 199 15.65 -18.34 1.39
C GLY A 199 14.17 -18.48 1.74
N ASN A 200 13.88 -18.58 3.02
CA ASN A 200 12.51 -18.64 3.53
C ASN A 200 11.98 -17.26 3.90
N ILE A 201 10.71 -17.02 3.57
CA ILE A 201 9.94 -15.86 4.01
C ILE A 201 9.19 -16.26 5.29
N PRO A 202 9.19 -15.41 6.35
CA PRO A 202 8.42 -15.70 7.56
C PRO A 202 6.94 -15.91 7.25
N GLY A 203 6.34 -16.97 7.84
CA GLY A 203 4.98 -17.41 7.52
C GLY A 203 3.92 -16.33 7.74
N GLN A 204 4.10 -15.48 8.77
CA GLN A 204 3.19 -14.37 9.07
C GLN A 204 3.07 -13.33 7.96
N PHE A 205 4.10 -13.19 7.09
CA PHE A 205 4.08 -12.26 5.98
C PHE A 205 3.78 -12.92 4.63
N GLN A 206 3.59 -14.23 4.60
CA GLN A 206 3.43 -14.97 3.33
C GLN A 206 2.19 -14.49 2.55
N GLU A 207 1.07 -14.29 3.23
CA GLU A 207 -0.16 -13.80 2.60
C GLU A 207 0.00 -12.35 2.11
N TYR A 208 0.51 -11.47 2.95
CA TYR A 208 0.79 -10.08 2.59
C TYR A 208 1.72 -9.96 1.38
N ILE A 209 2.80 -10.75 1.36
CA ILE A 209 3.75 -10.76 0.25
C ILE A 209 3.10 -11.34 -1.01
N ASN A 210 2.31 -12.41 -0.89
CA ASN A 210 1.56 -12.94 -2.03
C ASN A 210 0.61 -11.90 -2.62
N ASP A 211 -0.04 -11.09 -1.78
CA ASP A 211 -0.91 -10.00 -2.25
C ASP A 211 -0.13 -8.90 -2.96
N LEU A 212 1.10 -8.59 -2.53
CA LEU A 212 1.98 -7.65 -3.24
C LEU A 212 2.41 -8.16 -4.62
N PHE A 213 2.50 -9.49 -4.78
CA PHE A 213 2.82 -10.12 -6.07
C PHE A 213 1.60 -10.32 -6.97
N LYS A 214 0.38 -10.30 -6.40
CA LYS A 214 -0.81 -10.28 -7.24
C LYS A 214 -0.73 -9.04 -8.13
N VAL A 215 -0.57 -9.27 -9.41
CA VAL A 215 -0.69 -8.20 -10.41
C VAL A 215 -2.10 -7.65 -10.19
N LYS A 216 -2.22 -6.45 -9.63
CA LYS A 216 -3.48 -5.73 -9.73
C LYS A 216 -3.66 -5.53 -11.22
N ASP A 217 -4.56 -6.31 -11.81
CA ASP A 217 -4.96 -6.09 -13.19
C ASP A 217 -5.23 -4.60 -13.29
N ARG A 218 -4.38 -3.90 -14.05
CA ARG A 218 -4.64 -2.49 -14.32
C ARG A 218 -6.00 -2.48 -14.94
N ILE A 219 -6.98 -1.95 -14.21
CA ILE A 219 -8.31 -1.72 -14.77
C ILE A 219 -8.05 -0.82 -15.98
N PHE A 220 -7.95 -1.48 -17.14
CA PHE A 220 -7.70 -0.79 -18.39
C PHE A 220 -8.88 0.14 -18.62
N ASN A 221 -8.65 1.43 -18.48
CA ASN A 221 -9.68 2.42 -18.74
C ASN A 221 -9.90 2.51 -20.26
N TRP A 222 -10.60 1.50 -20.78
CA TRP A 222 -10.91 1.37 -22.21
C TRP A 222 -11.65 2.60 -22.74
N LYS A 223 -12.47 3.26 -21.92
CA LYS A 223 -13.20 4.49 -22.30
C LYS A 223 -12.22 5.62 -22.62
N SER A 224 -11.21 5.82 -21.78
CA SER A 224 -10.16 6.82 -22.02
C SER A 224 -9.29 6.48 -23.24
N TYR A 225 -8.92 5.21 -23.37
CA TYR A 225 -8.16 4.72 -24.53
C TYR A 225 -8.95 4.88 -25.82
N PHE A 226 -10.24 4.50 -25.83
CA PHE A 226 -11.14 4.61 -26.96
C PHE A 226 -11.27 6.08 -27.43
N ARG A 227 -11.54 7.02 -26.50
CA ARG A 227 -11.60 8.45 -26.81
C ARG A 227 -10.29 8.99 -27.39
N ARG A 228 -9.16 8.54 -26.88
CA ARG A 228 -7.83 8.94 -27.35
C ARG A 228 -7.55 8.40 -28.75
N SER A 229 -7.88 7.16 -29.02
CA SER A 229 -7.70 6.52 -30.34
C SER A 229 -8.55 7.20 -31.41
N LEU A 230 -9.76 7.64 -31.07
CA LEU A 230 -10.62 8.39 -31.98
C LEU A 230 -10.04 9.75 -32.36
N GLY A 231 -9.34 10.41 -31.43
CA GLY A 231 -8.68 11.70 -31.71
C GLY A 231 -7.58 11.62 -32.77
N THR A 232 -7.04 10.43 -33.04
CA THR A 232 -5.99 10.20 -34.06
C THR A 232 -6.56 9.81 -35.43
N MET A 233 -7.83 9.37 -35.51
CA MET A 233 -8.50 8.95 -36.75
C MET A 233 -9.29 10.11 -37.36
N ILE A 234 -8.58 11.07 -37.96
CA ILE A 234 -9.23 12.26 -38.59
C ILE A 234 -9.19 12.09 -40.08
N ASP A 235 -10.36 11.92 -40.70
CA ASP A 235 -10.53 12.05 -42.15
C ASP A 235 -10.74 13.52 -42.52
N VAL A 236 -10.08 13.95 -43.56
CA VAL A 236 -10.09 15.37 -44.00
C VAL A 236 -10.98 15.52 -45.22
N GLU A 237 -12.20 16.00 -45.02
CA GLU A 237 -13.12 16.31 -46.08
C GLU A 237 -12.89 17.74 -46.59
N LEU A 238 -12.62 17.90 -47.87
CA LEU A 238 -12.47 19.20 -48.51
C LEU A 238 -13.85 19.74 -48.91
N LYS A 239 -14.28 20.84 -48.26
CA LYS A 239 -15.52 21.58 -48.66
C LYS A 239 -15.19 22.91 -49.30
N LYS A 240 -15.88 23.24 -50.38
CA LYS A 240 -15.81 24.57 -50.96
C LYS A 240 -16.43 25.60 -50.01
N THR A 241 -15.81 26.76 -49.86
CA THR A 241 -16.29 27.84 -48.99
C THR A 241 -16.26 29.16 -49.74
N LYS A 242 -17.35 29.91 -49.64
CA LYS A 242 -17.42 31.27 -50.17
C LYS A 242 -16.79 32.33 -49.25
N LYS A 243 -16.34 31.92 -48.03
CA LYS A 243 -15.72 32.84 -47.04
C LYS A 243 -14.28 33.24 -47.35
N ARG A 244 -13.62 32.54 -48.28
CA ARG A 244 -12.28 32.87 -48.81
C ARG A 244 -12.22 32.47 -50.27
N GLU A 245 -11.49 33.26 -51.04
CA GLU A 245 -11.19 32.96 -52.42
C GLU A 245 -10.14 31.83 -52.54
N SER A 246 -10.16 31.17 -53.68
CA SER A 246 -9.15 30.17 -54.00
C SER A 246 -7.80 30.87 -54.29
N VAL A 247 -6.73 30.37 -53.64
CA VAL A 247 -5.37 30.88 -53.88
C VAL A 247 -4.92 30.67 -55.33
N ARG A 248 -5.48 29.65 -56.00
CA ARG A 248 -5.13 29.28 -57.40
C ARG A 248 -5.98 30.00 -58.46
N PHE A 249 -7.22 30.34 -58.12
CA PHE A 249 -8.18 30.93 -59.07
C PHE A 249 -8.89 32.08 -58.35
N PRO A 250 -8.43 33.34 -58.54
CA PRO A 250 -9.12 34.52 -58.03
C PRO A 250 -10.58 34.58 -58.52
N GLY A 251 -11.51 34.92 -57.63
CA GLY A 251 -12.94 34.91 -57.88
C GLY A 251 -13.65 33.58 -57.74
N ALA A 252 -12.92 32.48 -57.58
CA ALA A 252 -13.50 31.15 -57.25
C ALA A 252 -13.56 30.85 -55.74
N ALA A 253 -14.55 30.04 -55.35
CA ALA A 253 -14.70 29.63 -53.98
C ALA A 253 -13.46 28.82 -53.48
N GLY A 254 -12.89 29.25 -52.38
CA GLY A 254 -11.77 28.54 -51.73
C GLY A 254 -12.21 27.22 -51.08
N SER A 255 -11.23 26.42 -50.65
CA SER A 255 -11.47 25.16 -49.96
C SER A 255 -11.25 25.30 -48.46
N LYS A 256 -12.13 24.70 -47.68
CA LYS A 256 -12.02 24.56 -46.23
C LYS A 256 -11.87 23.08 -45.88
N HIS A 257 -10.83 22.75 -45.14
CA HIS A 257 -10.69 21.43 -44.58
C HIS A 257 -11.70 21.24 -43.45
N LYS A 258 -12.64 20.33 -43.61
CA LYS A 258 -13.53 19.89 -42.54
C LYS A 258 -13.03 18.54 -42.06
N ARG A 259 -12.52 18.52 -40.86
CA ARG A 259 -12.09 17.28 -40.19
C ARG A 259 -13.33 16.58 -39.64
N LYS A 260 -13.60 15.37 -40.09
CA LYS A 260 -14.60 14.47 -39.53
C LYS A 260 -13.92 13.12 -39.26
N ALA A 261 -13.96 12.66 -38.05
CA ALA A 261 -13.60 11.29 -37.77
C ALA A 261 -14.73 10.37 -38.28
N LYS A 262 -14.37 9.32 -38.99
CA LYS A 262 -15.29 8.22 -39.32
C LYS A 262 -14.77 6.95 -38.65
N VAL A 263 -15.62 6.29 -37.89
CA VAL A 263 -15.23 5.14 -37.06
C VAL A 263 -16.22 4.02 -37.30
N LEU A 264 -15.69 2.83 -37.50
CA LEU A 264 -16.44 1.60 -37.50
C LEU A 264 -16.26 0.93 -36.12
N ILE A 265 -17.37 0.70 -35.44
CA ILE A 265 -17.39 0.05 -34.13
C ILE A 265 -18.02 -1.33 -34.28
N VAL A 266 -17.31 -2.35 -33.83
CA VAL A 266 -17.83 -3.71 -33.78
C VAL A 266 -18.20 -4.02 -32.34
N VAL A 267 -19.48 -4.33 -32.10
CA VAL A 267 -20.01 -4.65 -30.77
C VAL A 267 -20.32 -6.14 -30.73
N ASP A 268 -19.71 -6.83 -29.80
CA ASP A 268 -20.06 -8.20 -29.50
C ASP A 268 -21.38 -8.24 -28.70
N THR A 269 -22.37 -8.94 -29.23
CA THR A 269 -23.70 -9.11 -28.63
C THR A 269 -23.97 -10.55 -28.19
N SER A 270 -22.89 -11.33 -28.03
CA SER A 270 -22.98 -12.72 -27.55
C SER A 270 -23.58 -12.80 -26.13
N GLY A 271 -24.20 -13.93 -25.79
CA GLY A 271 -24.89 -14.12 -24.52
C GLY A 271 -24.02 -14.03 -23.27
N SER A 272 -22.71 -13.94 -23.40
CA SER A 272 -21.75 -13.70 -22.32
C SER A 272 -21.66 -12.23 -21.86
N ILE A 273 -22.16 -11.29 -22.68
CA ILE A 273 -22.11 -9.87 -22.37
C ILE A 273 -23.36 -9.44 -21.63
N SER A 274 -23.18 -8.77 -20.48
CA SER A 274 -24.30 -8.31 -19.68
C SER A 274 -24.99 -7.09 -20.32
N ASN A 275 -26.31 -6.93 -20.07
CA ASN A 275 -27.05 -5.75 -20.50
C ASN A 275 -26.44 -4.44 -19.98
N LYS A 276 -25.79 -4.48 -18.81
CA LYS A 276 -25.11 -3.32 -18.22
C LYS A 276 -23.89 -2.91 -19.05
N ASP A 277 -23.11 -3.89 -19.49
CA ASP A 277 -21.92 -3.63 -20.32
C ASP A 277 -22.33 -3.07 -21.69
N LEU A 278 -23.41 -3.60 -22.29
CA LEU A 278 -23.98 -3.07 -23.53
C LEU A 278 -24.44 -1.62 -23.35
N CYS A 279 -25.15 -1.28 -22.27
CA CYS A 279 -25.54 0.09 -21.98
C CYS A 279 -24.31 1.03 -21.83
N ASP A 280 -23.26 0.56 -21.17
CA ASP A 280 -22.01 1.32 -21.03
C ASP A 280 -21.32 1.55 -22.38
N PHE A 281 -21.28 0.55 -23.25
CA PHE A 281 -20.76 0.68 -24.62
C PHE A 281 -21.55 1.69 -25.45
N PHE A 282 -22.86 1.55 -25.48
CA PHE A 282 -23.71 2.48 -26.26
C PHE A 282 -23.71 3.90 -25.71
N SER A 283 -23.53 4.06 -24.39
CA SER A 283 -23.33 5.38 -23.78
C SER A 283 -22.05 6.06 -24.29
N GLU A 284 -20.94 5.33 -24.40
CA GLU A 284 -19.67 5.85 -24.94
C GLU A 284 -19.78 6.12 -26.46
N ILE A 285 -20.45 5.27 -27.22
CA ILE A 285 -20.72 5.46 -28.64
C ILE A 285 -21.51 6.76 -28.86
N ASN A 286 -22.54 6.99 -28.05
CA ASN A 286 -23.35 8.20 -28.10
C ASN A 286 -22.55 9.47 -27.78
N HIS A 287 -21.63 9.36 -26.80
CA HIS A 287 -20.72 10.46 -26.48
C HIS A 287 -19.82 10.84 -27.68
N VAL A 288 -19.27 9.83 -28.35
CA VAL A 288 -18.45 9.99 -29.56
C VAL A 288 -19.24 10.58 -30.70
N TYR A 289 -20.44 10.10 -30.92
CA TYR A 289 -21.36 10.64 -31.95
C TYR A 289 -21.69 12.13 -31.71
N LYS A 290 -22.01 12.48 -30.43
CA LYS A 290 -22.26 13.88 -30.04
C LYS A 290 -21.05 14.78 -30.21
N ALA A 291 -19.84 14.24 -30.15
CA ALA A 291 -18.59 14.96 -30.44
C ALA A 291 -18.41 15.25 -31.96
N GLY A 292 -19.32 14.78 -32.81
CA GLY A 292 -19.34 15.05 -34.26
C GLY A 292 -18.64 13.98 -35.12
N THR A 293 -18.36 12.83 -34.59
CA THR A 293 -17.81 11.67 -35.30
C THR A 293 -18.94 10.93 -36.05
N VAL A 294 -18.67 10.48 -37.27
CA VAL A 294 -19.56 9.57 -37.98
C VAL A 294 -19.26 8.15 -37.50
N VAL A 295 -20.27 7.48 -37.01
CA VAL A 295 -20.13 6.15 -36.41
C VAL A 295 -20.97 5.14 -37.17
N ASP A 296 -20.33 4.11 -37.71
CA ASP A 296 -20.98 2.91 -38.22
C ASP A 296 -20.84 1.78 -37.19
N ILE A 297 -21.91 1.04 -36.95
CA ILE A 297 -21.92 -0.07 -35.97
C ILE A 297 -22.14 -1.39 -36.69
N ILE A 298 -21.37 -2.40 -36.29
CA ILE A 298 -21.60 -3.80 -36.62
C ILE A 298 -21.84 -4.56 -35.32
N GLU A 299 -22.97 -5.18 -35.18
CA GLU A 299 -23.29 -6.11 -34.12
C GLU A 299 -22.93 -7.52 -34.56
N ILE A 300 -22.12 -8.20 -33.77
CA ILE A 300 -21.68 -9.57 -34.03
C ILE A 300 -22.02 -10.47 -32.85
N ASP A 301 -22.31 -11.72 -33.17
CA ASP A 301 -22.33 -12.83 -32.26
C ASP A 301 -21.45 -13.93 -32.91
N THR A 302 -21.95 -15.09 -33.23
CA THR A 302 -21.29 -16.08 -34.11
C THR A 302 -21.22 -15.65 -35.57
N GLN A 303 -22.10 -14.71 -35.97
CA GLN A 303 -22.21 -14.11 -37.27
C GLN A 303 -22.54 -12.62 -37.14
N ILE A 304 -22.40 -11.86 -38.24
CA ILE A 304 -22.86 -10.47 -38.30
C ILE A 304 -24.38 -10.45 -38.20
N GLN A 305 -24.89 -9.85 -37.12
CA GLN A 305 -26.32 -9.74 -36.85
C GLN A 305 -26.92 -8.50 -37.51
N ARG A 306 -26.23 -7.36 -37.36
CA ARG A 306 -26.69 -6.08 -37.92
C ARG A 306 -25.50 -5.19 -38.29
N GLN A 307 -25.73 -4.35 -39.30
CA GLN A 307 -24.81 -3.27 -39.68
C GLN A 307 -25.62 -2.01 -39.99
N TYR A 308 -25.30 -0.92 -39.33
CA TYR A 308 -26.02 0.36 -39.52
C TYR A 308 -25.18 1.57 -39.16
N ALA A 309 -25.57 2.74 -39.72
CA ALA A 309 -25.02 4.04 -39.31
C ALA A 309 -25.71 4.48 -38.01
N TYR A 310 -24.94 4.86 -37.01
CA TYR A 310 -25.48 5.30 -35.72
C TYR A 310 -25.96 6.76 -35.84
N ASN A 311 -27.21 7.00 -35.49
CA ASN A 311 -27.85 8.31 -35.61
C ASN A 311 -28.26 8.93 -34.26
N GLY A 312 -27.86 8.33 -33.13
CA GLY A 312 -28.18 8.78 -31.77
C GLY A 312 -29.37 8.09 -31.13
#